data_c94aa10c4764295d3fe2b987507a7477
#
_entry.id   c94aa10c4764295d3fe2b987507a7477
#
_cell.length_a   1.000
_cell.length_b   1.000
_cell.length_c   1.000
_cell.angle_alpha   90.00
_cell.angle_beta   90.00
_cell.angle_gamma   90.00
#
_symmetry.space_group_name_H-M   'P 1'
#
loop_
_entity.id
_entity.type
_entity.pdbx_description
1 polymer ?
#
loop_
_entity_poly.entity_id
_entity_poly.type
_entity_poly.pdbx_seq_one_letter_code
_entity_poly.pdbx_strand_id
1 'polypeptide(L)'
;MAKSKFERTKPHVNVGTIGHVDHGKTTLTAAITIVLSKLYGGEAKAYDQIDAAPEEKARGITINTAHVEYETKNRHYAHVDCPGHADYVKNMITGAAQMDGAILVVSAADGPMPQTREHILLARQVGVPYIIVFMNKCDMVDDAELLELVEMEVRELLDKYDFPGDKTPIIHGSAKLAMEGDKGELGEQAILKLAEALDTYIPQPVRAIDGAFLMPVEDVFSISGRGTVVTGRVERGIVKVGEEIEIVGIAPTQKTTCTGVEMFRKLLDQGQAGDNVGILLRGTKREDVQRGQVLCKPGSVKPHTHFTAEIYVLSKEEGGRHTPFFNNYRPQFYFRTTDVTGAVELPKDKEMVMPGDNVSITVKLINPIAMEEGLRFAIREGGRTVGAGVVAKIIE
;
A
#
# COMPACT_ATOMS: atom_id res chain seq x y z
N MET A 1 11.65 -28.33 -11.37
CA MET A 1 12.83 -27.83 -10.63
C MET A 1 12.41 -27.54 -9.19
N ALA A 2 13.22 -27.90 -8.19
CA ALA A 2 12.96 -27.56 -6.80
C ALA A 2 13.11 -26.03 -6.64
N LYS A 3 12.16 -25.37 -5.97
CA LYS A 3 12.26 -23.94 -5.65
C LYS A 3 13.43 -23.70 -4.69
N SER A 4 14.19 -22.63 -4.91
CA SER A 4 15.26 -22.23 -4.00
C SER A 4 14.67 -21.75 -2.67
N LYS A 5 15.46 -21.86 -1.60
CA LYS A 5 15.10 -21.31 -0.28
C LYS A 5 15.48 -19.83 -0.23
N PHE A 6 14.64 -19.02 0.40
CA PHE A 6 14.95 -17.61 0.66
C PHE A 6 15.90 -17.51 1.85
N GLU A 7 17.00 -16.80 1.69
CA GLU A 7 17.97 -16.54 2.76
C GLU A 7 17.85 -15.07 3.20
N ARG A 8 17.64 -14.86 4.50
CA ARG A 8 17.56 -13.53 5.10
C ARG A 8 18.95 -12.98 5.40
N THR A 9 19.65 -12.52 4.37
CA THR A 9 21.02 -12.01 4.49
C THR A 9 21.10 -10.52 4.82
N LYS A 10 20.03 -9.77 4.51
CA LYS A 10 19.93 -8.32 4.69
C LYS A 10 18.64 -7.92 5.40
N PRO A 11 18.61 -6.77 6.11
CA PRO A 11 17.36 -6.21 6.62
C PRO A 11 16.35 -5.99 5.50
N HIS A 12 15.08 -6.31 5.77
CA HIS A 12 13.99 -6.22 4.80
C HIS A 12 13.13 -4.98 5.03
N VAL A 13 12.87 -4.23 3.94
CA VAL A 13 12.04 -3.01 3.96
C VAL A 13 11.03 -3.09 2.80
N ASN A 14 9.79 -2.70 3.07
CA ASN A 14 8.74 -2.60 2.08
C ASN A 14 8.59 -1.16 1.62
N VAL A 15 8.72 -0.94 0.33
CA VAL A 15 8.50 0.36 -0.30
C VAL A 15 7.52 0.23 -1.47
N GLY A 16 7.14 1.33 -2.07
CA GLY A 16 6.36 1.28 -3.30
C GLY A 16 6.20 2.64 -3.93
N THR A 17 5.76 2.65 -5.18
CA THR A 17 5.51 3.85 -5.97
C THR A 17 4.06 4.29 -5.87
N ILE A 18 3.86 5.58 -5.59
CA ILE A 18 2.57 6.27 -5.57
C ILE A 18 2.66 7.54 -6.41
N GLY A 19 1.53 8.10 -6.80
CA GLY A 19 1.46 9.34 -7.59
C GLY A 19 0.48 9.26 -8.74
N HIS A 20 0.36 10.35 -9.49
CA HIS A 20 -0.61 10.49 -10.57
C HIS A 20 -0.40 9.48 -11.71
N VAL A 21 -1.47 9.19 -12.47
CA VAL A 21 -1.38 8.42 -13.71
C VAL A 21 -0.41 9.12 -14.69
N ASP A 22 0.30 8.36 -15.50
CA ASP A 22 1.27 8.83 -16.49
C ASP A 22 2.50 9.60 -15.95
N HIS A 23 2.68 9.71 -14.64
CA HIS A 23 3.90 10.28 -14.05
C HIS A 23 5.11 9.33 -14.09
N GLY A 24 4.92 8.06 -14.51
CA GLY A 24 6.01 7.12 -14.78
C GLY A 24 6.38 6.21 -13.59
N LYS A 25 5.40 5.86 -12.72
CA LYS A 25 5.61 4.95 -11.57
C LYS A 25 6.16 3.59 -11.99
N THR A 26 5.48 2.92 -12.90
CA THR A 26 5.87 1.60 -13.41
C THR A 26 7.19 1.65 -14.17
N THR A 27 7.42 2.73 -14.94
CA THR A 27 8.70 2.96 -15.61
C THR A 27 9.85 3.12 -14.60
N LEU A 28 9.61 3.85 -13.50
CA LEU A 28 10.59 3.98 -12.42
C LEU A 28 10.84 2.65 -11.73
N THR A 29 9.79 1.87 -11.44
CA THR A 29 9.90 0.54 -10.86
C THR A 29 10.76 -0.38 -11.73
N ALA A 30 10.53 -0.38 -13.06
CA ALA A 30 11.36 -1.12 -14.00
C ALA A 30 12.82 -0.64 -13.99
N ALA A 31 13.04 0.68 -14.05
CA ALA A 31 14.39 1.28 -14.02
C ALA A 31 15.16 0.89 -12.76
N ILE A 32 14.51 0.91 -11.58
CA ILE A 32 15.13 0.50 -10.31
C ILE A 32 15.59 -0.95 -10.40
N THR A 33 14.74 -1.88 -10.84
CA THR A 33 15.10 -3.30 -10.93
C THR A 33 16.25 -3.52 -11.93
N ILE A 34 16.23 -2.82 -13.07
CA ILE A 34 17.29 -2.95 -14.10
C ILE A 34 18.62 -2.43 -13.59
N VAL A 35 18.66 -1.24 -12.99
CA VAL A 35 19.90 -0.63 -12.50
C VAL A 35 20.48 -1.40 -11.32
N LEU A 36 19.68 -1.72 -10.31
CA LEU A 36 20.16 -2.36 -9.10
C LEU A 36 20.54 -3.84 -9.32
N SER A 37 19.85 -4.54 -10.23
CA SER A 37 20.22 -5.92 -10.56
C SER A 37 21.62 -6.05 -11.18
N LYS A 38 22.08 -5.05 -11.93
CA LYS A 38 23.44 -5.01 -12.49
C LYS A 38 24.53 -4.92 -11.42
N LEU A 39 24.22 -4.26 -10.29
CA LEU A 39 25.19 -3.97 -9.22
C LEU A 39 25.15 -4.98 -8.08
N TYR A 40 23.95 -5.43 -7.71
CA TYR A 40 23.71 -6.22 -6.50
C TYR A 40 23.08 -7.58 -6.78
N GLY A 41 22.83 -7.89 -8.06
CA GLY A 41 22.13 -9.13 -8.44
C GLY A 41 20.62 -8.99 -8.30
N GLY A 42 19.91 -10.08 -8.54
CA GLY A 42 18.46 -10.12 -8.57
C GLY A 42 17.92 -10.14 -10.01
N GLU A 43 16.61 -10.10 -10.14
CA GLU A 43 15.91 -10.17 -11.43
C GLU A 43 15.52 -8.77 -11.92
N ALA A 44 16.03 -8.38 -13.08
CA ALA A 44 15.54 -7.19 -13.77
C ALA A 44 14.14 -7.46 -14.33
N LYS A 45 13.21 -6.53 -14.09
CA LYS A 45 11.84 -6.58 -14.63
C LYS A 45 11.65 -5.47 -15.65
N ALA A 46 11.25 -5.86 -16.86
CA ALA A 46 10.84 -4.88 -17.87
C ALA A 46 9.43 -4.35 -17.57
N TYR A 47 9.08 -3.21 -18.16
CA TYR A 47 7.78 -2.57 -17.97
C TYR A 47 6.60 -3.52 -18.20
N ASP A 48 6.61 -4.26 -19.32
CA ASP A 48 5.58 -5.21 -19.73
C ASP A 48 5.52 -6.50 -18.89
N GLN A 49 6.50 -6.71 -18.02
CA GLN A 49 6.52 -7.79 -17.04
C GLN A 49 5.93 -7.35 -15.70
N ILE A 50 5.92 -6.04 -15.42
CA ILE A 50 5.28 -5.43 -14.24
C ILE A 50 3.80 -5.28 -14.52
N ASP A 51 3.41 -4.53 -15.55
CA ASP A 51 2.04 -4.41 -16.06
C ASP A 51 1.74 -5.58 -17.01
N ALA A 52 1.58 -6.77 -16.43
CA ALA A 52 1.53 -8.01 -17.20
C ALA A 52 0.13 -8.40 -17.70
N ALA A 53 -0.94 -7.87 -17.05
CA ALA A 53 -2.31 -8.22 -17.36
C ALA A 53 -2.73 -7.71 -18.77
N PRO A 54 -3.51 -8.49 -19.55
CA PRO A 54 -3.94 -8.06 -20.88
C PRO A 54 -4.65 -6.71 -20.89
N GLU A 55 -5.44 -6.41 -19.87
CA GLU A 55 -6.18 -5.14 -19.74
C GLU A 55 -5.23 -3.97 -19.45
N GLU A 56 -4.21 -4.16 -18.62
CA GLU A 56 -3.17 -3.17 -18.32
C GLU A 56 -2.38 -2.81 -19.60
N LYS A 57 -1.98 -3.83 -20.37
CA LYS A 57 -1.30 -3.64 -21.65
C LYS A 57 -2.18 -2.94 -22.70
N ALA A 58 -3.46 -3.27 -22.75
CA ALA A 58 -4.40 -2.66 -23.70
C ALA A 58 -4.69 -1.19 -23.39
N ARG A 59 -4.72 -0.82 -22.11
CA ARG A 59 -5.01 0.54 -21.65
C ARG A 59 -3.76 1.40 -21.40
N GLY A 60 -2.58 0.77 -21.26
CA GLY A 60 -1.33 1.44 -20.91
C GLY A 60 -1.31 2.01 -19.50
N ILE A 61 -2.11 1.46 -18.57
CA ILE A 61 -2.22 1.90 -17.18
C ILE A 61 -2.15 0.72 -16.22
N THR A 62 -1.54 0.90 -15.07
CA THR A 62 -1.53 -0.08 -13.98
C THR A 62 -2.91 -0.15 -13.33
N ILE A 63 -3.45 -1.34 -13.21
CA ILE A 63 -4.76 -1.63 -12.60
C ILE A 63 -4.57 -2.30 -11.25
N ASN A 64 -3.77 -3.36 -11.20
CA ASN A 64 -3.46 -4.11 -10.00
C ASN A 64 -2.10 -3.71 -9.43
N THR A 65 -1.92 -3.94 -8.13
CA THR A 65 -0.59 -3.82 -7.53
C THR A 65 0.34 -4.90 -8.09
N ALA A 66 1.54 -4.51 -8.47
CA ALA A 66 2.59 -5.43 -8.87
C ALA A 66 3.71 -5.45 -7.82
N HIS A 67 4.24 -6.64 -7.55
CA HIS A 67 5.29 -6.81 -6.56
C HIS A 67 6.61 -7.20 -7.25
N VAL A 68 7.66 -6.45 -6.95
CA VAL A 68 9.03 -6.75 -7.38
C VAL A 68 9.97 -6.74 -6.18
N GLU A 69 11.12 -7.38 -6.31
CA GLU A 69 12.20 -7.35 -5.32
C GLU A 69 13.48 -6.81 -5.92
N TYR A 70 14.27 -6.14 -5.12
CA TYR A 70 15.63 -5.72 -5.45
C TYR A 70 16.47 -5.53 -4.18
N GLU A 71 17.75 -5.43 -4.36
CA GLU A 71 18.69 -5.20 -3.28
C GLU A 71 19.51 -3.94 -3.50
N THR A 72 19.88 -3.30 -2.39
CA THR A 72 21.00 -2.37 -2.33
C THR A 72 22.18 -3.06 -1.66
N LYS A 73 23.28 -2.34 -1.45
CA LYS A 73 24.37 -2.83 -0.64
C LYS A 73 23.93 -3.25 0.77
N ASN A 74 22.97 -2.52 1.35
CA ASN A 74 22.63 -2.59 2.77
C ASN A 74 21.33 -3.34 3.05
N ARG A 75 20.36 -3.37 2.11
CA ARG A 75 19.00 -3.83 2.35
C ARG A 75 18.42 -4.64 1.21
N HIS A 76 17.45 -5.47 1.57
CA HIS A 76 16.52 -6.12 0.63
C HIS A 76 15.19 -5.39 0.63
N TYR A 77 14.70 -5.02 -0.54
CA TYR A 77 13.44 -4.32 -0.72
C TYR A 77 12.39 -5.19 -1.41
N ALA A 78 11.19 -5.23 -0.82
CA ALA A 78 9.98 -5.56 -1.53
C ALA A 78 9.35 -4.26 -2.00
N HIS A 79 9.02 -4.16 -3.28
CA HIS A 79 8.48 -2.96 -3.90
C HIS A 79 7.11 -3.24 -4.48
N VAL A 80 6.13 -2.42 -4.09
CA VAL A 80 4.76 -2.47 -4.60
C VAL A 80 4.56 -1.34 -5.60
N ASP A 81 4.34 -1.67 -6.87
CA ASP A 81 3.93 -0.69 -7.87
C ASP A 81 2.42 -0.47 -7.78
N CYS A 82 1.98 0.74 -7.46
CA CYS A 82 0.59 1.08 -7.24
C CYS A 82 -0.04 1.74 -8.47
N PRO A 83 -1.33 1.46 -8.76
CA PRO A 83 -2.05 2.18 -9.81
C PRO A 83 -2.16 3.67 -9.50
N GLY A 84 -2.15 4.49 -10.54
CA GLY A 84 -2.28 5.95 -10.44
C GLY A 84 -3.67 6.48 -10.74
N HIS A 85 -4.51 5.70 -11.41
CA HIS A 85 -5.82 6.13 -11.87
C HIS A 85 -6.87 6.10 -10.74
N ALA A 86 -7.75 7.10 -10.71
CA ALA A 86 -8.77 7.25 -9.67
C ALA A 86 -9.70 6.04 -9.50
N ASP A 87 -10.00 5.32 -10.58
CA ASP A 87 -10.86 4.12 -10.55
C ASP A 87 -10.24 2.96 -9.75
N TYR A 88 -8.92 2.94 -9.61
CA TYR A 88 -8.16 1.85 -8.96
C TYR A 88 -7.59 2.23 -7.58
N VAL A 89 -8.11 3.27 -6.98
CA VAL A 89 -7.67 3.75 -5.65
C VAL A 89 -7.76 2.67 -4.57
N LYS A 90 -8.69 1.72 -4.66
CA LYS A 90 -8.74 0.55 -3.75
C LYS A 90 -7.42 -0.24 -3.75
N ASN A 91 -6.89 -0.51 -4.93
CA ASN A 91 -5.63 -1.23 -5.09
C ASN A 91 -4.45 -0.38 -4.61
N MET A 92 -4.49 0.95 -4.85
CA MET A 92 -3.50 1.88 -4.31
C MET A 92 -3.50 1.87 -2.77
N ILE A 93 -4.67 1.94 -2.13
CA ILE A 93 -4.79 1.90 -0.66
C ILE A 93 -4.22 0.58 -0.11
N THR A 94 -4.57 -0.54 -0.74
CA THR A 94 -4.06 -1.86 -0.35
C THR A 94 -2.55 -1.95 -0.46
N GLY A 95 -1.97 -1.45 -1.55
CA GLY A 95 -0.53 -1.40 -1.75
C GLY A 95 0.17 -0.48 -0.74
N ALA A 96 -0.36 0.74 -0.55
CA ALA A 96 0.21 1.72 0.36
C ALA A 96 0.20 1.23 1.83
N ALA A 97 -0.83 0.52 2.25
CA ALA A 97 -0.90 -0.05 3.60
C ALA A 97 0.22 -1.05 3.92
N GLN A 98 0.91 -1.56 2.90
CA GLN A 98 2.03 -2.50 3.05
C GLN A 98 3.39 -1.81 3.17
N MET A 99 3.49 -0.50 2.94
CA MET A 99 4.75 0.22 2.81
C MET A 99 5.31 0.69 4.16
N ASP A 100 6.61 0.54 4.33
CA ASP A 100 7.40 1.19 5.38
C ASP A 100 7.85 2.60 4.95
N GLY A 101 7.83 2.86 3.65
CA GLY A 101 8.04 4.15 3.01
C GLY A 101 7.54 4.16 1.59
N ALA A 102 7.08 5.30 1.09
CA ALA A 102 6.59 5.45 -0.27
C ALA A 102 7.54 6.31 -1.12
N ILE A 103 7.62 6.00 -2.40
CA ILE A 103 8.25 6.82 -3.43
C ILE A 103 7.14 7.57 -4.16
N LEU A 104 7.01 8.86 -3.91
CA LEU A 104 6.08 9.72 -4.62
C LEU A 104 6.71 10.12 -5.96
N VAL A 105 6.09 9.71 -7.05
CA VAL A 105 6.54 10.03 -8.41
C VAL A 105 5.75 11.21 -8.95
N VAL A 106 6.44 12.30 -9.24
CA VAL A 106 5.86 13.54 -9.79
C VAL A 106 6.56 13.86 -11.10
N SER A 107 5.81 14.12 -12.16
CA SER A 107 6.38 14.60 -13.42
C SER A 107 6.85 16.05 -13.27
N ALA A 108 8.09 16.32 -13.62
CA ALA A 108 8.65 17.69 -13.62
C ALA A 108 7.95 18.60 -14.63
N ALA A 109 7.41 18.03 -15.71
CA ALA A 109 6.71 18.81 -16.75
C ALA A 109 5.27 19.17 -16.34
N ASP A 110 4.61 18.33 -15.54
CA ASP A 110 3.19 18.49 -15.19
C ASP A 110 2.99 19.04 -13.77
N GLY A 111 3.98 18.87 -12.88
CA GLY A 111 3.87 19.18 -11.47
C GLY A 111 2.89 18.27 -10.68
N PRO A 112 2.53 18.65 -9.44
CA PRO A 112 1.55 17.91 -8.65
C PRO A 112 0.15 17.96 -9.25
N MET A 113 -0.41 16.81 -9.55
CA MET A 113 -1.73 16.62 -10.15
C MET A 113 -2.75 16.12 -9.11
N PRO A 114 -4.06 16.03 -9.41
CA PRO A 114 -5.09 15.66 -8.43
C PRO A 114 -4.83 14.35 -7.70
N GLN A 115 -4.41 13.27 -8.39
CA GLN A 115 -4.09 12.01 -7.74
C GLN A 115 -2.80 12.08 -6.92
N THR A 116 -1.86 12.98 -7.24
CA THR A 116 -0.69 13.22 -6.38
C THR A 116 -1.13 13.61 -4.98
N ARG A 117 -2.06 14.56 -4.88
CA ARG A 117 -2.63 15.02 -3.60
C ARG A 117 -3.39 13.91 -2.88
N GLU A 118 -4.26 13.20 -3.61
CA GLU A 118 -5.03 12.10 -3.05
C GLU A 118 -4.12 10.97 -2.53
N HIS A 119 -3.07 10.62 -3.26
CA HIS A 119 -2.14 9.57 -2.86
C HIS A 119 -1.32 9.92 -1.63
N ILE A 120 -0.88 11.18 -1.48
CA ILE A 120 -0.20 11.63 -0.25
C ILE A 120 -1.16 11.54 0.95
N LEU A 121 -2.38 12.05 0.79
CA LEU A 121 -3.41 11.97 1.81
C LEU A 121 -3.69 10.51 2.22
N LEU A 122 -3.91 9.63 1.25
CA LEU A 122 -4.20 8.22 1.51
C LEU A 122 -3.01 7.50 2.15
N ALA A 123 -1.79 7.77 1.70
CA ALA A 123 -0.58 7.23 2.32
C ALA A 123 -0.51 7.62 3.81
N ARG A 124 -0.82 8.88 4.14
CA ARG A 124 -0.89 9.33 5.52
C ARG A 124 -1.96 8.58 6.32
N GLN A 125 -3.15 8.39 5.72
CA GLN A 125 -4.29 7.73 6.35
C GLN A 125 -4.01 6.25 6.66
N VAL A 126 -3.39 5.52 5.73
CA VAL A 126 -3.04 4.10 5.96
C VAL A 126 -1.78 3.93 6.81
N GLY A 127 -1.13 5.03 7.20
CA GLY A 127 -0.01 5.03 8.14
C GLY A 127 1.35 4.81 7.51
N VAL A 128 1.55 5.14 6.24
CA VAL A 128 2.89 5.21 5.62
C VAL A 128 3.71 6.27 6.37
N PRO A 129 4.83 5.89 7.01
CA PRO A 129 5.53 6.83 7.89
C PRO A 129 6.49 7.77 7.15
N TYR A 130 6.97 7.40 5.98
CA TYR A 130 7.99 8.14 5.23
C TYR A 130 7.64 8.23 3.76
N ILE A 131 7.89 9.41 3.17
CA ILE A 131 7.81 9.63 1.71
C ILE A 131 9.18 10.12 1.23
N ILE A 132 9.63 9.59 0.09
CA ILE A 132 10.74 10.10 -0.71
C ILE A 132 10.13 10.51 -2.06
N VAL A 133 10.59 11.60 -2.65
CA VAL A 133 10.08 12.08 -3.93
C VAL A 133 11.07 11.76 -5.04
N PHE A 134 10.58 11.21 -6.12
CA PHE A 134 11.28 11.13 -7.39
C PHE A 134 10.61 12.06 -8.39
N MET A 135 11.26 13.19 -8.68
CA MET A 135 10.82 14.12 -9.71
C MET A 135 11.26 13.57 -11.06
N ASN A 136 10.31 12.95 -11.76
CA ASN A 136 10.54 12.22 -13.01
C ASN A 136 10.40 13.13 -14.25
N LYS A 137 10.87 12.66 -15.40
CA LYS A 137 10.80 13.36 -16.68
C LYS A 137 11.58 14.68 -16.68
N CYS A 138 12.62 14.84 -15.87
CA CYS A 138 13.45 16.04 -15.86
C CYS A 138 14.20 16.27 -17.20
N ASP A 139 14.35 15.22 -18.01
CA ASP A 139 14.87 15.30 -19.38
C ASP A 139 13.97 16.10 -20.36
N MET A 140 12.72 16.32 -19.97
CA MET A 140 11.76 17.12 -20.77
C MET A 140 11.68 18.58 -20.37
N VAL A 141 12.44 19.01 -19.37
CA VAL A 141 12.38 20.36 -18.79
C VAL A 141 13.78 20.97 -18.79
N ASP A 142 13.99 21.96 -19.66
CA ASP A 142 15.28 22.67 -19.78
C ASP A 142 15.38 23.88 -18.83
N ASP A 143 14.26 24.29 -18.21
CA ASP A 143 14.16 25.44 -17.34
C ASP A 143 14.37 25.05 -15.86
N ALA A 144 15.49 25.49 -15.29
CA ALA A 144 15.83 25.24 -13.90
C ALA A 144 14.86 25.92 -12.92
N GLU A 145 14.32 27.10 -13.25
CA GLU A 145 13.35 27.79 -12.41
C GLU A 145 12.04 27.01 -12.30
N LEU A 146 11.63 26.37 -13.40
CA LEU A 146 10.44 25.50 -13.40
C LEU A 146 10.65 24.26 -12.52
N LEU A 147 11.84 23.65 -12.56
CA LEU A 147 12.16 22.51 -11.68
C LEU A 147 12.10 22.91 -10.20
N GLU A 148 12.66 24.06 -9.84
CA GLU A 148 12.62 24.60 -8.47
C GLU A 148 11.18 24.90 -8.02
N LEU A 149 10.34 25.46 -8.92
CA LEU A 149 8.94 25.72 -8.62
C LEU A 149 8.17 24.45 -8.33
N VAL A 150 8.31 23.42 -9.17
CA VAL A 150 7.65 22.12 -8.96
C VAL A 150 8.13 21.46 -7.65
N GLU A 151 9.43 21.55 -7.35
CA GLU A 151 9.97 21.04 -6.08
C GLU A 151 9.34 21.76 -4.89
N MET A 152 9.22 23.07 -4.93
CA MET A 152 8.60 23.88 -3.88
C MET A 152 7.12 23.51 -3.67
N GLU A 153 6.34 23.37 -4.75
CA GLU A 153 4.94 22.95 -4.69
C GLU A 153 4.78 21.56 -4.06
N VAL A 154 5.68 20.63 -4.38
CA VAL A 154 5.67 19.28 -3.78
C VAL A 154 5.97 19.36 -2.29
N ARG A 155 6.95 20.16 -1.85
CA ARG A 155 7.29 20.34 -0.44
C ARG A 155 6.13 20.93 0.36
N GLU A 156 5.50 21.99 -0.16
CA GLU A 156 4.30 22.59 0.46
C GLU A 156 3.14 21.58 0.58
N LEU A 157 2.97 20.75 -0.46
CA LEU A 157 1.94 19.73 -0.47
C LEU A 157 2.20 18.63 0.57
N LEU A 158 3.46 18.23 0.76
CA LEU A 158 3.86 17.27 1.80
C LEU A 158 3.61 17.82 3.21
N ASP A 159 3.99 19.08 3.46
CA ASP A 159 3.76 19.74 4.76
C ASP A 159 2.27 19.85 5.07
N LYS A 160 1.44 20.13 4.08
CA LYS A 160 -0.03 20.18 4.23
C LYS A 160 -0.62 18.87 4.76
N TYR A 161 0.00 17.72 4.45
CA TYR A 161 -0.44 16.39 4.89
C TYR A 161 0.44 15.78 5.97
N ASP A 162 1.11 16.62 6.77
CA ASP A 162 1.94 16.23 7.91
C ASP A 162 3.16 15.34 7.57
N PHE A 163 3.68 15.44 6.37
CA PHE A 163 5.01 14.93 6.03
C PHE A 163 6.02 16.08 6.05
N PRO A 164 7.26 15.86 6.54
CA PRO A 164 8.25 16.94 6.66
C PRO A 164 8.80 17.37 5.29
N GLY A 165 8.12 18.29 4.61
CA GLY A 165 8.45 18.73 3.26
C GLY A 165 9.89 19.20 3.11
N ASP A 166 10.40 20.02 4.05
CA ASP A 166 11.78 20.53 4.03
C ASP A 166 12.84 19.44 4.15
N LYS A 167 12.54 18.34 4.88
CA LYS A 167 13.48 17.25 5.14
C LYS A 167 13.36 16.09 4.17
N THR A 168 12.27 16.05 3.40
CA THR A 168 12.02 14.97 2.45
C THR A 168 13.03 15.01 1.31
N PRO A 169 13.76 13.91 1.04
CA PRO A 169 14.63 13.83 -0.13
C PRO A 169 13.82 13.94 -1.42
N ILE A 170 14.25 14.81 -2.32
CA ILE A 170 13.70 14.92 -3.67
C ILE A 170 14.83 14.65 -4.68
N ILE A 171 14.67 13.60 -5.46
CA ILE A 171 15.64 13.17 -6.46
C ILE A 171 15.10 13.56 -7.84
N HIS A 172 15.88 14.31 -8.60
CA HIS A 172 15.59 14.68 -9.98
C HIS A 172 16.14 13.61 -10.91
N GLY A 173 15.34 13.15 -11.87
CA GLY A 173 15.78 12.13 -12.81
C GLY A 173 14.81 11.87 -13.94
N SER A 174 15.18 10.92 -14.77
CA SER A 174 14.35 10.36 -15.84
C SER A 174 14.40 8.84 -15.77
N ALA A 175 13.30 8.24 -15.34
CA ALA A 175 13.17 6.79 -15.29
C ALA A 175 13.35 6.15 -16.67
N LYS A 176 12.92 6.85 -17.73
CA LYS A 176 13.08 6.42 -19.12
C LYS A 176 14.55 6.32 -19.50
N LEU A 177 15.34 7.38 -19.27
CA LEU A 177 16.78 7.39 -19.57
C LEU A 177 17.51 6.30 -18.79
N ALA A 178 17.18 6.12 -17.51
CA ALA A 178 17.77 5.07 -16.68
C ALA A 178 17.45 3.65 -17.21
N MET A 179 16.21 3.42 -17.65
CA MET A 179 15.78 2.14 -18.23
C MET A 179 16.47 1.88 -19.59
N GLU A 180 16.74 2.92 -20.38
CA GLU A 180 17.45 2.86 -21.66
C GLU A 180 18.98 2.71 -21.48
N GLY A 181 19.47 2.77 -20.24
CA GLY A 181 20.89 2.56 -19.91
C GLY A 181 21.75 3.81 -19.94
N ASP A 182 21.16 5.00 -19.92
CA ASP A 182 21.91 6.23 -19.73
C ASP A 182 22.58 6.26 -18.36
N LYS A 183 23.89 6.52 -18.36
CA LYS A 183 24.75 6.59 -17.17
C LYS A 183 24.87 8.00 -16.58
N GLY A 184 24.20 8.98 -17.17
CA GLY A 184 24.22 10.37 -16.74
C GLY A 184 23.49 10.64 -15.43
N GLU A 185 23.52 11.90 -15.02
CA GLU A 185 22.94 12.35 -13.75
C GLU A 185 21.43 12.13 -13.64
N LEU A 186 20.70 12.29 -14.74
CA LEU A 186 19.26 12.07 -14.81
C LEU A 186 18.88 10.59 -15.03
N GLY A 187 19.82 9.76 -15.51
CA GLY A 187 19.63 8.34 -15.78
C GLY A 187 20.00 7.46 -14.59
N GLU A 188 20.98 6.59 -14.79
CA GLU A 188 21.41 5.59 -13.79
C GLU A 188 21.81 6.23 -12.46
N GLN A 189 22.49 7.39 -12.47
CA GLN A 189 22.90 8.06 -11.23
C GLN A 189 21.72 8.54 -10.39
N ALA A 190 20.63 8.97 -11.01
CA ALA A 190 19.40 9.34 -10.29
C ALA A 190 18.80 8.12 -9.55
N ILE A 191 18.81 6.94 -10.18
CA ILE A 191 18.35 5.71 -9.55
C ILE A 191 19.25 5.32 -8.36
N LEU A 192 20.57 5.49 -8.49
CA LEU A 192 21.51 5.24 -7.38
C LEU A 192 21.31 6.22 -6.21
N LYS A 193 21.06 7.51 -6.50
CA LYS A 193 20.69 8.51 -5.48
C LYS A 193 19.38 8.16 -4.79
N LEU A 194 18.39 7.67 -5.54
CA LEU A 194 17.13 7.19 -4.96
C LEU A 194 17.36 5.98 -4.04
N ALA A 195 18.17 5.01 -4.46
CA ALA A 195 18.52 3.84 -3.65
C ALA A 195 19.26 4.24 -2.35
N GLU A 196 20.17 5.21 -2.43
CA GLU A 196 20.84 5.78 -1.25
C GLU A 196 19.85 6.47 -0.31
N ALA A 197 18.93 7.27 -0.85
CA ALA A 197 17.88 7.91 -0.06
C ALA A 197 16.96 6.89 0.63
N LEU A 198 16.59 5.79 -0.05
CA LEU A 198 15.84 4.69 0.57
C LEU A 198 16.61 4.07 1.74
N ASP A 199 17.90 3.83 1.59
CA ASP A 199 18.74 3.23 2.63
C ASP A 199 18.97 4.15 3.84
N THR A 200 19.02 5.46 3.63
CA THR A 200 19.42 6.44 4.66
C THR A 200 18.24 7.16 5.30
N TYR A 201 17.22 7.51 4.54
CA TYR A 201 16.08 8.30 5.03
C TYR A 201 15.00 7.44 5.69
N ILE A 202 14.74 6.24 5.18
CA ILE A 202 13.79 5.30 5.80
C ILE A 202 14.53 4.52 6.88
N PRO A 203 14.20 4.67 8.17
CA PRO A 203 14.83 3.88 9.23
C PRO A 203 14.49 2.41 9.10
N GLN A 204 15.28 1.54 9.73
CA GLN A 204 14.95 0.11 9.80
C GLN A 204 13.64 -0.07 10.55
N PRO A 205 12.59 -0.63 9.93
CA PRO A 205 11.31 -0.80 10.59
C PRO A 205 11.38 -1.74 11.79
N VAL A 206 10.73 -1.33 12.89
CA VAL A 206 10.52 -2.21 14.03
C VAL A 206 9.37 -3.15 13.70
N ARG A 207 9.63 -4.45 13.73
CA ARG A 207 8.63 -5.48 13.39
C ARG A 207 7.96 -6.03 14.64
N ALA A 208 6.62 -6.10 14.61
CA ALA A 208 5.81 -6.67 15.69
C ALA A 208 5.84 -8.21 15.65
N ILE A 209 7.02 -8.81 15.85
CA ILE A 209 7.26 -10.25 15.73
C ILE A 209 6.60 -11.01 16.90
N ASP A 210 6.59 -10.42 18.09
CA ASP A 210 6.09 -11.08 19.34
C ASP A 210 4.56 -11.11 19.44
N GLY A 211 3.85 -10.47 18.51
CA GLY A 211 2.38 -10.49 18.47
C GLY A 211 1.81 -11.79 17.92
N ALA A 212 0.51 -12.01 18.12
CA ALA A 212 -0.21 -13.09 17.47
C ALA A 212 -0.23 -12.87 15.94
N PHE A 213 0.05 -13.90 15.16
CA PHE A 213 0.08 -13.83 13.70
C PHE A 213 -1.20 -13.21 13.13
N LEU A 214 -1.04 -12.26 12.22
CA LEU A 214 -2.09 -11.66 11.43
C LEU A 214 -1.56 -11.22 10.06
N MET A 215 -2.26 -11.62 9.01
CA MET A 215 -1.98 -11.23 7.64
C MET A 215 -3.29 -10.91 6.89
N PRO A 216 -3.51 -9.66 6.46
CA PRO A 216 -4.62 -9.32 5.56
C PRO A 216 -4.48 -10.05 4.22
N VAL A 217 -5.60 -10.56 3.71
CA VAL A 217 -5.66 -11.19 2.38
C VAL A 217 -5.68 -10.12 1.31
N GLU A 218 -4.69 -10.11 0.43
CA GLU A 218 -4.60 -9.22 -0.71
C GLU A 218 -5.18 -9.87 -1.97
N ASP A 219 -4.64 -11.04 -2.33
CA ASP A 219 -5.07 -11.82 -3.48
C ASP A 219 -5.17 -13.31 -3.16
N VAL A 220 -5.96 -14.03 -3.98
CA VAL A 220 -6.18 -15.46 -3.85
C VAL A 220 -5.98 -16.15 -5.19
N PHE A 221 -5.07 -17.12 -5.21
CA PHE A 221 -4.73 -17.90 -6.38
C PHE A 221 -5.00 -19.37 -6.19
N SER A 222 -5.39 -20.05 -7.25
CA SER A 222 -5.43 -21.51 -7.31
C SER A 222 -4.24 -22.00 -8.12
N ILE A 223 -3.39 -22.81 -7.50
CA ILE A 223 -2.23 -23.42 -8.16
C ILE A 223 -2.52 -24.88 -8.42
N SER A 224 -2.54 -25.29 -9.69
CA SER A 224 -2.76 -26.69 -10.08
C SER A 224 -1.78 -27.62 -9.37
N GLY A 225 -2.31 -28.66 -8.72
CA GLY A 225 -1.53 -29.64 -7.95
C GLY A 225 -0.98 -29.16 -6.59
N ARG A 226 -1.21 -27.90 -6.20
CA ARG A 226 -0.72 -27.35 -4.91
C ARG A 226 -1.84 -26.83 -4.01
N GLY A 227 -2.98 -26.40 -4.57
CA GLY A 227 -4.11 -25.87 -3.82
C GLY A 227 -4.24 -24.34 -3.87
N THR A 228 -4.88 -23.79 -2.87
CA THR A 228 -5.13 -22.34 -2.76
C THR A 228 -3.96 -21.65 -2.07
N VAL A 229 -3.50 -20.56 -2.70
CA VAL A 229 -2.46 -19.66 -2.19
C VAL A 229 -3.08 -18.31 -1.92
N VAL A 230 -2.84 -17.78 -0.74
CA VAL A 230 -3.27 -16.43 -0.33
C VAL A 230 -2.04 -15.55 -0.18
N THR A 231 -2.05 -14.39 -0.81
CA THR A 231 -0.97 -13.41 -0.69
C THR A 231 -1.34 -12.26 0.23
N GLY A 232 -0.34 -11.68 0.85
CA GLY A 232 -0.45 -10.51 1.69
C GLY A 232 0.85 -10.18 2.41
N ARG A 233 0.86 -9.03 3.08
CA ARG A 233 1.92 -8.67 4.01
C ARG A 233 1.57 -9.16 5.41
N VAL A 234 2.49 -9.82 6.07
CA VAL A 234 2.32 -10.16 7.49
C VAL A 234 2.34 -8.87 8.32
N GLU A 235 1.22 -8.54 8.93
CA GLU A 235 1.06 -7.31 9.73
C GLU A 235 1.79 -7.44 11.07
N ARG A 236 1.64 -8.61 11.72
CA ARG A 236 2.30 -8.93 12.99
C ARG A 236 2.49 -10.43 13.18
N GLY A 237 3.36 -10.79 14.11
CA GLY A 237 3.62 -12.16 14.51
C GLY A 237 4.40 -12.98 13.51
N ILE A 238 4.37 -14.28 13.70
CA ILE A 238 5.03 -15.29 12.87
C ILE A 238 4.04 -16.39 12.56
N VAL A 239 4.08 -16.92 11.33
CA VAL A 239 3.40 -18.15 10.92
C VAL A 239 4.42 -19.15 10.42
N LYS A 240 4.33 -20.39 10.88
CA LYS A 240 5.20 -21.51 10.46
C LYS A 240 4.44 -22.50 9.61
N VAL A 241 5.16 -23.19 8.74
CA VAL A 241 4.61 -24.32 8.01
C VAL A 241 4.15 -25.40 8.99
N GLY A 242 2.92 -25.88 8.82
CA GLY A 242 2.27 -26.86 9.70
C GLY A 242 1.35 -26.26 10.76
N GLU A 243 1.37 -24.94 10.99
CA GLU A 243 0.51 -24.31 11.99
C GLU A 243 -0.95 -24.20 11.52
N GLU A 244 -1.88 -24.38 12.48
CA GLU A 244 -3.30 -24.08 12.31
C GLU A 244 -3.50 -22.56 12.35
N ILE A 245 -4.29 -22.04 11.41
CA ILE A 245 -4.66 -20.63 11.29
C ILE A 245 -6.16 -20.51 11.05
N GLU A 246 -6.72 -19.33 11.29
CA GLU A 246 -8.10 -18.99 11.00
C GLU A 246 -8.19 -17.98 9.86
N ILE A 247 -9.25 -18.09 9.07
CA ILE A 247 -9.69 -17.13 8.06
C ILE A 247 -10.87 -16.37 8.66
N VAL A 248 -10.70 -15.06 8.89
CA VAL A 248 -11.66 -14.24 9.66
C VAL A 248 -12.14 -13.04 8.84
N GLY A 249 -13.42 -12.71 8.96
CA GLY A 249 -14.07 -11.56 8.32
C GLY A 249 -14.91 -11.94 7.10
N ILE A 250 -15.87 -11.12 6.77
CA ILE A 250 -16.81 -11.19 5.63
C ILE A 250 -17.72 -12.42 5.67
N ALA A 251 -17.15 -13.61 5.79
CA ALA A 251 -17.83 -14.91 5.88
C ALA A 251 -17.63 -15.53 7.27
N PRO A 252 -18.33 -16.61 7.61
CA PRO A 252 -18.08 -17.34 8.86
C PRO A 252 -16.63 -17.76 9.00
N THR A 253 -16.07 -17.62 10.20
CA THR A 253 -14.69 -17.98 10.50
C THR A 253 -14.41 -19.45 10.20
N GLN A 254 -13.33 -19.72 9.48
CA GLN A 254 -12.91 -21.06 9.09
C GLN A 254 -11.50 -21.34 9.61
N LYS A 255 -11.25 -22.60 9.95
CA LYS A 255 -9.92 -23.10 10.31
C LYS A 255 -9.26 -23.77 9.12
N THR A 256 -7.98 -23.55 8.96
CA THR A 256 -7.15 -24.20 7.96
C THR A 256 -5.72 -24.37 8.48
N THR A 257 -4.86 -24.99 7.69
CA THR A 257 -3.45 -25.19 8.05
C THR A 257 -2.57 -24.53 7.01
N CYS A 258 -1.55 -23.81 7.46
CA CYS A 258 -0.48 -23.32 6.61
C CYS A 258 0.40 -24.48 6.16
N THR A 259 0.36 -24.86 4.89
CA THR A 259 1.16 -25.96 4.34
C THR A 259 2.42 -25.52 3.62
N GLY A 260 2.59 -24.25 3.42
CA GLY A 260 3.79 -23.66 2.81
C GLY A 260 3.77 -22.14 2.88
N VAL A 261 4.95 -21.55 2.92
CA VAL A 261 5.18 -20.11 2.88
C VAL A 261 6.16 -19.82 1.76
N GLU A 262 5.84 -18.85 0.92
CA GLU A 262 6.68 -18.44 -0.20
C GLU A 262 6.81 -16.91 -0.24
N MET A 263 7.98 -16.43 -0.59
CA MET A 263 8.25 -15.02 -0.88
C MET A 263 9.06 -14.93 -2.17
N PHE A 264 8.57 -14.15 -3.15
CA PHE A 264 9.19 -14.02 -4.47
C PHE A 264 9.55 -15.37 -5.11
N ARG A 265 8.61 -16.34 -5.06
CA ARG A 265 8.76 -17.71 -5.58
C ARG A 265 9.83 -18.56 -4.89
N LYS A 266 10.42 -18.09 -3.79
CA LYS A 266 11.35 -18.83 -2.94
C LYS A 266 10.62 -19.36 -1.71
N LEU A 267 11.00 -20.55 -1.24
CA LEU A 267 10.40 -21.20 -0.06
C LEU A 267 10.93 -20.58 1.23
N LEU A 268 10.04 -20.46 2.23
CA LEU A 268 10.39 -20.11 3.60
C LEU A 268 9.85 -21.16 4.56
N ASP A 269 10.54 -21.36 5.69
CA ASP A 269 10.06 -22.19 6.79
C ASP A 269 8.98 -21.46 7.61
N GLN A 270 9.04 -20.12 7.61
CA GLN A 270 8.11 -19.26 8.30
C GLN A 270 7.99 -17.88 7.62
N GLY A 271 6.80 -17.26 7.72
CA GLY A 271 6.57 -15.86 7.43
C GLY A 271 6.53 -15.05 8.72
N GLN A 272 7.10 -13.86 8.73
CA GLN A 272 7.13 -12.98 9.90
C GLN A 272 6.66 -11.56 9.57
N ALA A 273 6.32 -10.80 10.59
CA ALA A 273 5.91 -9.39 10.44
C ALA A 273 6.81 -8.63 9.48
N GLY A 274 6.20 -7.97 8.50
CA GLY A 274 6.87 -7.24 7.43
C GLY A 274 7.11 -8.02 6.15
N ASP A 275 6.99 -9.34 6.15
CA ASP A 275 7.16 -10.15 4.93
C ASP A 275 5.93 -10.06 4.02
N ASN A 276 6.15 -9.90 2.72
CA ASN A 276 5.13 -10.11 1.69
C ASN A 276 5.19 -11.56 1.23
N VAL A 277 4.20 -12.37 1.62
CA VAL A 277 4.23 -13.82 1.42
C VAL A 277 3.00 -14.35 0.73
N GLY A 278 3.16 -15.49 0.06
CA GLY A 278 2.09 -16.38 -0.32
C GLY A 278 2.01 -17.54 0.66
N ILE A 279 0.85 -17.77 1.25
CA ILE A 279 0.58 -18.86 2.18
C ILE A 279 -0.28 -19.92 1.49
N LEU A 280 0.19 -21.15 1.47
CA LEU A 280 -0.57 -22.29 0.96
C LEU A 280 -1.50 -22.80 2.07
N LEU A 281 -2.78 -22.98 1.73
CA LEU A 281 -3.84 -23.40 2.65
C LEU A 281 -4.27 -24.85 2.37
N ARG A 282 -4.39 -25.64 3.42
CA ARG A 282 -4.85 -27.03 3.33
C ARG A 282 -6.36 -27.11 3.20
N GLY A 283 -6.86 -27.82 2.18
CA GLY A 283 -8.29 -28.13 2.03
C GLY A 283 -9.20 -26.92 1.82
N THR A 284 -8.64 -25.75 1.60
CA THR A 284 -9.37 -24.50 1.32
C THR A 284 -9.47 -24.33 -0.19
N LYS A 285 -10.67 -24.15 -0.71
CA LYS A 285 -10.89 -23.82 -2.10
C LYS A 285 -10.72 -22.30 -2.31
N ARG A 286 -10.53 -21.90 -3.57
CA ARG A 286 -10.38 -20.47 -3.90
C ARG A 286 -11.61 -19.63 -3.52
N GLU A 287 -12.81 -20.21 -3.65
CA GLU A 287 -14.08 -19.57 -3.30
C GLU A 287 -14.34 -19.46 -1.78
N ASP A 288 -13.59 -20.19 -0.96
CA ASP A 288 -13.75 -20.19 0.51
C ASP A 288 -12.99 -19.02 1.17
N VAL A 289 -12.11 -18.36 0.43
CA VAL A 289 -11.32 -17.24 0.93
C VAL A 289 -11.32 -16.09 -0.07
N GLN A 290 -11.38 -14.86 0.42
CA GLN A 290 -11.44 -13.68 -0.44
C GLN A 290 -10.67 -12.50 0.15
N ARG A 291 -10.31 -11.56 -0.71
CA ARG A 291 -9.71 -10.28 -0.35
C ARG A 291 -10.57 -9.59 0.73
N GLY A 292 -9.92 -9.03 1.74
CA GLY A 292 -10.56 -8.35 2.85
C GLY A 292 -10.74 -9.20 4.11
N GLN A 293 -10.63 -10.52 4.00
CA GLN A 293 -10.45 -11.36 5.16
C GLN A 293 -9.02 -11.27 5.71
N VAL A 294 -8.77 -11.81 6.88
CA VAL A 294 -7.42 -11.94 7.42
C VAL A 294 -7.14 -13.41 7.73
N LEU A 295 -5.86 -13.78 7.57
CA LEU A 295 -5.33 -15.01 8.17
C LEU A 295 -4.75 -14.65 9.53
N CYS A 296 -5.09 -15.38 10.56
CA CYS A 296 -4.60 -15.10 11.91
C CYS A 296 -4.40 -16.35 12.75
N LYS A 297 -3.70 -16.16 13.88
CA LYS A 297 -3.61 -17.22 14.92
C LYS A 297 -5.02 -17.51 15.45
N PRO A 298 -5.41 -18.78 15.63
CA PRO A 298 -6.74 -19.14 16.11
C PRO A 298 -7.17 -18.36 17.36
N GLY A 299 -8.34 -17.73 17.30
CA GLY A 299 -8.94 -16.98 18.40
C GLY A 299 -8.33 -15.61 18.68
N SER A 300 -7.34 -15.17 17.91
CA SER A 300 -6.64 -13.89 18.17
C SER A 300 -7.38 -12.66 17.66
N VAL A 301 -8.22 -12.80 16.65
CA VAL A 301 -9.04 -11.72 16.07
C VAL A 301 -10.44 -12.25 15.83
N LYS A 302 -11.44 -11.37 15.98
CA LYS A 302 -12.85 -11.69 15.72
C LYS A 302 -13.44 -10.78 14.66
N PRO A 303 -14.47 -11.24 13.93
CA PRO A 303 -15.23 -10.39 13.01
C PRO A 303 -16.25 -9.54 13.79
N HIS A 304 -16.39 -8.26 13.40
CA HIS A 304 -17.30 -7.31 14.03
C HIS A 304 -18.02 -6.47 12.99
N THR A 305 -19.24 -6.03 13.33
CA THR A 305 -20.05 -5.16 12.48
C THR A 305 -20.38 -3.82 13.15
N HIS A 306 -20.28 -3.72 14.48
CA HIS A 306 -20.77 -2.57 15.23
C HIS A 306 -19.68 -2.03 16.17
N PHE A 307 -19.32 -0.75 15.98
CA PHE A 307 -18.24 -0.12 16.73
C PHE A 307 -18.43 1.41 16.82
N THR A 308 -17.73 2.01 17.78
CA THR A 308 -17.54 3.48 17.81
C THR A 308 -16.20 3.83 17.20
N ALA A 309 -16.11 5.01 16.60
CA ALA A 309 -14.90 5.50 15.97
C ALA A 309 -14.75 7.02 16.17
N GLU A 310 -13.49 7.45 16.29
CA GLU A 310 -13.12 8.85 16.14
C GLU A 310 -12.77 9.10 14.69
N ILE A 311 -13.42 10.07 14.06
CA ILE A 311 -13.19 10.38 12.65
C ILE A 311 -12.86 11.86 12.45
N TYR A 312 -12.09 12.13 11.42
CA TYR A 312 -11.89 13.43 10.82
C TYR A 312 -12.55 13.46 9.44
N VAL A 313 -13.41 14.44 9.22
CA VAL A 313 -14.08 14.66 7.93
C VAL A 313 -13.28 15.68 7.13
N LEU A 314 -12.77 15.28 5.95
CA LEU A 314 -11.96 16.16 5.11
C LEU A 314 -12.72 17.42 4.73
N SER A 315 -12.04 18.56 4.80
CA SER A 315 -12.55 19.84 4.31
C SER A 315 -12.67 19.85 2.77
N LYS A 316 -13.36 20.86 2.25
CA LYS A 316 -13.48 21.09 0.81
C LYS A 316 -12.11 21.30 0.15
N GLU A 317 -11.23 22.06 0.81
CA GLU A 317 -9.88 22.38 0.33
C GLU A 317 -8.98 21.13 0.28
N GLU A 318 -9.28 20.15 1.11
CA GLU A 318 -8.59 18.83 1.12
C GLU A 318 -9.17 17.84 0.10
N GLY A 319 -10.16 18.27 -0.69
CA GLY A 319 -10.82 17.41 -1.68
C GLY A 319 -11.98 16.58 -1.11
N GLY A 320 -12.39 16.86 0.12
CA GLY A 320 -13.49 16.18 0.80
C GLY A 320 -14.89 16.63 0.33
N ARG A 321 -15.87 16.46 1.19
CA ARG A 321 -17.27 16.87 0.93
C ARG A 321 -17.41 18.39 0.90
N HIS A 322 -18.42 18.87 0.15
CA HIS A 322 -18.81 20.28 0.14
C HIS A 322 -20.02 20.57 1.04
N THR A 323 -20.71 19.52 1.49
CA THR A 323 -21.94 19.60 2.27
C THR A 323 -21.81 18.74 3.51
N PRO A 324 -22.54 19.08 4.60
CA PRO A 324 -22.59 18.24 5.78
C PRO A 324 -23.22 16.88 5.47
N PHE A 325 -23.00 15.92 6.35
CA PHE A 325 -23.78 14.70 6.37
C PHE A 325 -24.57 14.57 7.68
N PHE A 326 -25.62 13.78 7.62
CA PHE A 326 -26.59 13.60 8.69
C PHE A 326 -26.60 12.16 9.18
N ASN A 327 -27.38 11.89 10.20
CA ASN A 327 -27.60 10.55 10.71
C ASN A 327 -28.05 9.59 9.58
N ASN A 328 -27.66 8.33 9.66
CA ASN A 328 -27.85 7.31 8.61
C ASN A 328 -27.06 7.55 7.31
N TYR A 329 -26.02 8.39 7.31
CA TYR A 329 -25.08 8.48 6.21
C TYR A 329 -24.43 7.12 5.94
N ARG A 330 -24.32 6.71 4.66
CA ARG A 330 -23.88 5.36 4.27
C ARG A 330 -22.71 5.39 3.29
N PRO A 331 -21.51 5.76 3.73
CA PRO A 331 -20.31 5.71 2.90
C PRO A 331 -19.68 4.31 2.86
N GLN A 332 -18.58 4.19 2.12
CA GLN A 332 -17.68 3.03 2.12
C GLN A 332 -16.60 3.22 3.18
N PHE A 333 -16.43 2.22 4.04
CA PHE A 333 -15.36 2.14 5.04
C PHE A 333 -14.26 1.20 4.53
N TYR A 334 -13.06 1.72 4.39
CA TYR A 334 -11.91 0.97 3.87
C TYR A 334 -11.04 0.48 5.01
N PHE A 335 -11.08 -0.82 5.26
CA PHE A 335 -10.27 -1.52 6.25
C PHE A 335 -9.23 -2.39 5.56
N ARG A 336 -7.95 -2.21 5.86
CA ARG A 336 -6.86 -3.03 5.29
C ARG A 336 -6.99 -3.18 3.76
N THR A 337 -7.49 -4.32 3.29
CA THR A 337 -7.53 -4.67 1.86
C THR A 337 -8.93 -4.63 1.24
N THR A 338 -9.94 -4.17 1.98
CA THR A 338 -11.34 -4.15 1.50
C THR A 338 -12.12 -2.94 1.94
N ASP A 339 -13.23 -2.72 1.29
CA ASP A 339 -14.23 -1.73 1.67
C ASP A 339 -15.56 -2.41 2.01
N VAL A 340 -16.28 -1.82 2.95
CA VAL A 340 -17.61 -2.23 3.37
C VAL A 340 -18.50 -1.01 3.56
N THR A 341 -19.73 -1.09 3.07
CA THR A 341 -20.72 -0.06 3.37
C THR A 341 -21.12 -0.12 4.84
N GLY A 342 -21.17 1.03 5.49
CA GLY A 342 -21.63 1.15 6.86
C GLY A 342 -22.60 2.32 7.04
N ALA A 343 -23.55 2.19 7.98
CA ALA A 343 -24.43 3.28 8.40
C ALA A 343 -23.79 4.01 9.59
N VAL A 344 -23.76 5.32 9.51
CA VAL A 344 -23.24 6.21 10.55
C VAL A 344 -24.39 6.65 11.45
N GLU A 345 -24.22 6.48 12.77
CA GLU A 345 -25.09 7.05 13.79
C GLU A 345 -24.33 8.15 14.52
N LEU A 346 -24.92 9.36 14.52
CA LEU A 346 -24.36 10.53 15.20
C LEU A 346 -24.73 10.54 16.69
N PRO A 347 -23.91 11.17 17.54
CA PRO A 347 -24.28 11.46 18.93
C PRO A 347 -25.60 12.24 19.00
N LYS A 348 -26.39 12.03 20.06
CA LYS A 348 -27.73 12.62 20.22
C LYS A 348 -27.73 14.15 20.24
N ASP A 349 -26.61 14.75 20.57
CA ASP A 349 -26.38 16.20 20.62
C ASP A 349 -25.92 16.80 19.30
N LYS A 350 -25.71 15.97 18.27
CA LYS A 350 -25.28 16.41 16.94
C LYS A 350 -26.32 16.04 15.87
N GLU A 351 -26.83 17.04 15.19
CA GLU A 351 -27.74 16.84 14.04
C GLU A 351 -27.01 16.57 12.74
N MET A 352 -25.80 17.16 12.56
CA MET A 352 -25.00 17.05 11.36
C MET A 352 -23.50 17.13 11.68
N VAL A 353 -22.70 16.71 10.72
CA VAL A 353 -21.23 16.82 10.72
C VAL A 353 -20.78 17.60 9.49
N MET A 354 -19.99 18.65 9.73
CA MET A 354 -19.47 19.53 8.69
C MET A 354 -18.13 19.00 8.14
N PRO A 355 -17.81 19.30 6.87
CA PRO A 355 -16.43 19.15 6.39
C PRO A 355 -15.45 19.93 7.28
N GLY A 356 -14.34 19.27 7.69
CA GLY A 356 -13.37 19.81 8.64
C GLY A 356 -13.59 19.42 10.09
N ASP A 357 -14.71 18.76 10.43
CA ASP A 357 -15.00 18.36 11.80
C ASP A 357 -14.25 17.11 12.24
N ASN A 358 -13.87 17.10 13.52
CA ASN A 358 -13.57 15.88 14.27
C ASN A 358 -14.80 15.46 15.06
N VAL A 359 -15.16 14.18 14.98
CA VAL A 359 -16.37 13.69 15.65
C VAL A 359 -16.26 12.21 16.03
N SER A 360 -16.82 11.86 17.18
CA SER A 360 -17.07 10.48 17.55
C SER A 360 -18.37 10.00 16.93
N ILE A 361 -18.36 8.88 16.25
CA ILE A 361 -19.52 8.27 15.59
C ILE A 361 -19.67 6.81 15.99
N THR A 362 -20.89 6.29 15.83
CA THR A 362 -21.13 4.85 15.86
C THR A 362 -21.36 4.36 14.44
N VAL A 363 -20.80 3.22 14.09
CA VAL A 363 -20.88 2.66 12.74
C VAL A 363 -21.43 1.24 12.81
N LYS A 364 -22.37 0.95 11.91
CA LYS A 364 -22.87 -0.40 11.68
C LYS A 364 -22.59 -0.83 10.23
N LEU A 365 -21.68 -1.79 10.08
CA LEU A 365 -21.29 -2.34 8.78
C LEU A 365 -22.33 -3.34 8.28
N ILE A 366 -22.48 -3.47 6.96
CA ILE A 366 -23.34 -4.49 6.34
C ILE A 366 -22.73 -5.90 6.35
N ASN A 367 -21.40 -6.00 6.45
CA ASN A 367 -20.67 -7.25 6.54
C ASN A 367 -19.66 -7.19 7.69
N PRO A 368 -19.40 -8.32 8.38
CA PRO A 368 -18.41 -8.35 9.45
C PRO A 368 -16.99 -8.22 8.90
N ILE A 369 -16.16 -7.47 9.60
CA ILE A 369 -14.74 -7.28 9.32
C ILE A 369 -13.90 -7.76 10.48
N ALA A 370 -12.78 -8.40 10.22
CA ALA A 370 -11.77 -8.71 11.23
C ALA A 370 -11.25 -7.41 11.83
N MET A 371 -11.63 -7.12 13.07
CA MET A 371 -11.48 -5.81 13.67
C MET A 371 -10.89 -5.89 15.08
N GLU A 372 -10.13 -4.87 15.42
CA GLU A 372 -9.60 -4.61 16.76
C GLU A 372 -9.69 -3.11 17.06
N GLU A 373 -9.70 -2.75 18.32
CA GLU A 373 -9.57 -1.33 18.73
C GLU A 373 -8.23 -0.77 18.25
N GLY A 374 -8.24 0.48 17.81
CA GLY A 374 -7.08 1.12 17.20
C GLY A 374 -6.91 0.88 15.69
N LEU A 375 -7.75 0.04 15.07
CA LEU A 375 -7.69 -0.17 13.62
C LEU A 375 -8.09 1.09 12.87
N ARG A 376 -7.23 1.56 11.97
CA ARG A 376 -7.47 2.74 11.12
C ARG A 376 -8.28 2.37 9.89
N PHE A 377 -9.05 3.33 9.40
CA PHE A 377 -9.81 3.20 8.17
C PHE A 377 -9.96 4.54 7.45
N ALA A 378 -10.19 4.47 6.14
CA ALA A 378 -10.59 5.61 5.33
C ALA A 378 -12.10 5.54 5.04
N ILE A 379 -12.71 6.71 4.83
CA ILE A 379 -14.12 6.85 4.45
C ILE A 379 -14.16 7.42 3.03
N ARG A 380 -14.88 6.75 2.15
CA ARG A 380 -15.02 7.17 0.75
C ARG A 380 -16.49 7.24 0.32
N GLU A 381 -16.76 8.17 -0.57
CA GLU A 381 -18.08 8.38 -1.19
C GLU A 381 -17.88 8.82 -2.65
N GLY A 382 -18.60 8.20 -3.59
CA GLY A 382 -18.57 8.59 -4.99
C GLY A 382 -17.18 8.68 -5.62
N GLY A 383 -16.27 7.78 -5.23
CA GLY A 383 -14.90 7.76 -5.74
C GLY A 383 -13.93 8.73 -5.05
N ARG A 384 -14.37 9.45 -4.01
CA ARG A 384 -13.54 10.41 -3.25
C ARG A 384 -13.32 9.95 -1.82
N THR A 385 -12.14 10.23 -1.28
CA THR A 385 -11.90 10.13 0.16
C THR A 385 -12.52 11.34 0.84
N VAL A 386 -13.41 11.08 1.79
CA VAL A 386 -14.18 12.14 2.50
C VAL A 386 -13.85 12.20 3.98
N GLY A 387 -13.09 11.24 4.48
CA GLY A 387 -12.68 11.24 5.86
C GLY A 387 -11.80 10.05 6.20
N ALA A 388 -11.34 10.02 7.42
CA ALA A 388 -10.59 8.93 7.99
C ALA A 388 -10.88 8.81 9.49
N GLY A 389 -10.62 7.64 10.03
CA GLY A 389 -10.86 7.42 11.44
C GLY A 389 -10.11 6.22 12.01
N VAL A 390 -10.33 6.04 13.29
CA VAL A 390 -9.81 4.92 14.07
C VAL A 390 -10.93 4.29 14.87
N VAL A 391 -10.95 2.97 14.93
CA VAL A 391 -11.89 2.20 15.78
C VAL A 391 -11.56 2.50 17.24
N ALA A 392 -12.49 3.12 17.95
CA ALA A 392 -12.31 3.49 19.35
C ALA A 392 -12.76 2.36 20.28
N LYS A 393 -13.93 1.77 20.01
CA LYS A 393 -14.47 0.67 20.82
C LYS A 393 -15.35 -0.25 19.98
N ILE A 394 -15.21 -1.52 20.16
CA ILE A 394 -16.07 -2.55 19.55
C ILE A 394 -17.31 -2.74 20.41
N ILE A 395 -18.50 -2.78 19.78
CA ILE A 395 -19.78 -3.00 20.43
C ILE A 395 -20.27 -4.41 20.16
N GLU A 396 -20.19 -4.91 18.89
CA GLU A 396 -20.63 -6.24 18.47
C GLU A 396 -19.83 -6.76 17.27
#